data_fe69e7793e02a57d7bf8e374bc9b4f12
#
_entry.id   fe69e7793e02a57d7bf8e374bc9b4f12
#
_cell.length_a   1.000
_cell.length_b   1.000
_cell.length_c   1.000
_cell.angle_alpha   90.00
_cell.angle_beta   90.00
_cell.angle_gamma   90.00
#
_symmetry.space_group_name_H-M   'P 1'
#
loop_
_entity.id
_entity.type
_entity.pdbx_description
1 polymer ?
#
loop_
_entity_poly.entity_id
_entity_poly.type
_entity_poly.pdbx_seq_one_letter_code
_entity_poly.pdbx_strand_id
1 'polypeptide(L)'
;MAKKKKQHNTKNQKKRFPVRRVVIGAAAAVLLIAAVVFLVLMTRAEQAKYALNGTDWVAQSAKNASGDEVDVREVYQVRYAQYRGTLSFDDAHHFSLWLQPGDASDGTHTGTYEIAGDKAVATFDSGDVAAFPLVVRDGQVMQIEVAYDDYVVTFVQAQT
;
A
#
# COMPACT_ATOMS: atom_id res chain seq x y z
N MET A 1 -59.96 -29.20 -66.87
CA MET A 1 -59.67 -28.88 -65.45
C MET A 1 -58.17 -28.69 -65.27
N ALA A 2 -57.70 -27.44 -65.20
CA ALA A 2 -56.28 -27.11 -65.06
C ALA A 2 -56.01 -26.53 -63.68
N LYS A 3 -55.22 -27.24 -62.81
CA LYS A 3 -54.76 -26.78 -61.51
C LYS A 3 -53.56 -25.79 -61.60
N LYS A 4 -53.79 -24.52 -61.26
CA LYS A 4 -52.73 -23.51 -61.12
C LYS A 4 -51.89 -23.76 -59.83
N LYS A 5 -50.59 -24.07 -59.99
CA LYS A 5 -49.63 -24.12 -58.90
C LYS A 5 -49.24 -22.71 -58.50
N LYS A 6 -49.51 -22.30 -57.26
CA LYS A 6 -49.00 -21.05 -56.62
C LYS A 6 -47.55 -21.25 -56.24
N GLN A 7 -46.65 -20.49 -56.85
CA GLN A 7 -45.27 -20.37 -56.39
C GLN A 7 -45.18 -19.43 -55.17
N HIS A 8 -44.66 -19.99 -54.11
CA HIS A 8 -44.40 -19.23 -52.84
C HIS A 8 -43.03 -18.61 -52.96
N ASN A 9 -42.97 -17.29 -53.14
CA ASN A 9 -41.74 -16.50 -53.25
C ASN A 9 -41.29 -16.10 -51.85
N THR A 10 -40.37 -16.85 -51.24
CA THR A 10 -39.76 -16.56 -49.93
C THR A 10 -38.72 -15.47 -50.12
N LYS A 11 -39.07 -14.22 -49.86
CA LYS A 11 -38.13 -13.12 -49.79
C LYS A 11 -37.22 -13.29 -48.56
N ASN A 12 -35.99 -13.68 -48.80
CA ASN A 12 -34.87 -13.69 -47.83
C ASN A 12 -34.56 -12.24 -47.42
N GLN A 13 -35.14 -11.75 -46.35
CA GLN A 13 -34.75 -10.48 -45.73
C GLN A 13 -33.43 -10.69 -44.96
N LYS A 14 -32.29 -10.33 -45.60
CA LYS A 14 -31.01 -10.16 -44.89
C LYS A 14 -31.15 -9.05 -43.86
N LYS A 15 -31.30 -9.40 -42.58
CA LYS A 15 -31.22 -8.44 -41.46
C LYS A 15 -29.82 -7.77 -41.49
N ARG A 16 -29.75 -6.53 -41.98
CA ARG A 16 -28.58 -5.69 -41.87
C ARG A 16 -28.46 -5.25 -40.41
N PHE A 17 -27.54 -5.84 -39.64
CA PHE A 17 -27.20 -5.35 -38.32
C PHE A 17 -26.65 -3.93 -38.47
N PRO A 18 -27.12 -2.97 -37.67
CA PRO A 18 -26.64 -1.59 -37.77
C PRO A 18 -25.21 -1.50 -37.24
N VAL A 19 -24.25 -1.48 -38.16
CA VAL A 19 -22.81 -1.36 -37.88
C VAL A 19 -22.49 -0.20 -36.93
N ARG A 20 -23.30 0.86 -36.95
CA ARG A 20 -23.16 2.02 -36.05
C ARG A 20 -23.26 1.69 -34.56
N ARG A 21 -24.07 0.71 -34.16
CA ARG A 21 -24.22 0.32 -32.74
C ARG A 21 -23.04 -0.50 -32.26
N VAL A 22 -22.41 -1.27 -33.11
CA VAL A 22 -21.22 -2.07 -32.76
C VAL A 22 -19.99 -1.17 -32.57
N VAL A 23 -19.83 -0.13 -33.38
CA VAL A 23 -18.73 0.83 -33.28
C VAL A 23 -18.81 1.67 -32.00
N ILE A 24 -20.01 2.08 -31.58
CA ILE A 24 -20.20 2.83 -30.33
C ILE A 24 -19.90 1.96 -29.11
N GLY A 25 -20.28 0.69 -29.12
CA GLY A 25 -19.97 -0.25 -28.03
C GLY A 25 -18.47 -0.55 -27.91
N ALA A 26 -17.75 -0.68 -29.02
CA ALA A 26 -16.31 -0.89 -29.03
C ALA A 26 -15.53 0.35 -28.51
N ALA A 27 -15.92 1.55 -28.89
CA ALA A 27 -15.31 2.79 -28.42
C ALA A 27 -15.52 2.99 -26.90
N ALA A 28 -16.71 2.69 -26.38
CA ALA A 28 -17.00 2.76 -24.94
C ALA A 28 -16.18 1.73 -24.14
N ALA A 29 -15.99 0.51 -24.65
CA ALA A 29 -15.15 -0.50 -24.02
C ALA A 29 -13.67 -0.10 -23.96
N VAL A 30 -13.14 0.48 -25.04
CA VAL A 30 -11.75 0.97 -25.09
C VAL A 30 -11.54 2.11 -24.08
N LEU A 31 -12.50 3.04 -23.95
CA LEU A 31 -12.42 4.14 -22.98
C LEU A 31 -12.49 3.63 -21.53
N LEU A 32 -13.30 2.61 -21.25
CA LEU A 32 -13.36 1.99 -19.93
C LEU A 32 -12.05 1.30 -19.57
N ILE A 33 -11.46 0.55 -20.49
CA ILE A 33 -10.16 -0.11 -20.29
C ILE A 33 -9.07 0.93 -20.07
N ALA A 34 -9.04 2.01 -20.86
CA ALA A 34 -8.08 3.09 -20.70
C ALA A 34 -8.22 3.80 -19.34
N ALA A 35 -9.45 4.03 -18.87
CA ALA A 35 -9.72 4.62 -17.55
C ALA A 35 -9.25 3.70 -16.42
N VAL A 36 -9.50 2.39 -16.50
CA VAL A 36 -9.03 1.41 -15.50
C VAL A 36 -7.51 1.33 -15.49
N VAL A 37 -6.86 1.26 -16.67
CA VAL A 37 -5.40 1.26 -16.78
C VAL A 37 -4.80 2.54 -16.22
N PHE A 38 -5.40 3.70 -16.52
CA PHE A 38 -4.96 4.99 -15.98
C PHE A 38 -5.11 5.04 -14.46
N LEU A 39 -6.22 4.54 -13.91
CA LEU A 39 -6.44 4.47 -12.47
C LEU A 39 -5.40 3.56 -11.78
N VAL A 40 -5.11 2.39 -12.36
CA VAL A 40 -4.10 1.45 -11.86
C VAL A 40 -2.69 2.07 -11.95
N LEU A 41 -2.38 2.80 -13.01
CA LEU A 41 -1.09 3.48 -13.15
C LEU A 41 -0.94 4.63 -12.15
N MET A 42 -2.02 5.38 -11.90
CA MET A 42 -2.03 6.46 -10.90
C MET A 42 -1.85 5.91 -9.49
N THR A 43 -2.56 4.83 -9.12
CA THR A 43 -2.40 4.20 -7.80
C THR A 43 -1.00 3.61 -7.62
N ARG A 44 -0.40 3.01 -8.66
CA ARG A 44 0.99 2.53 -8.62
C ARG A 44 2.01 3.67 -8.53
N ALA A 45 1.77 4.80 -9.19
CA ALA A 45 2.64 5.97 -9.11
C ALA A 45 2.61 6.60 -7.72
N GLU A 46 1.48 6.58 -7.03
CA GLU A 46 1.40 7.03 -5.64
C GLU A 46 2.09 6.06 -4.67
N GLN A 47 1.97 4.75 -4.88
CA GLN A 47 2.69 3.73 -4.10
C GLN A 47 4.21 3.81 -4.29
N ALA A 48 4.68 4.10 -5.52
CA ALA A 48 6.10 4.30 -5.79
C ALA A 48 6.66 5.59 -5.15
N LYS A 49 5.81 6.54 -4.80
CA LYS A 49 6.19 7.82 -4.23
C LYS A 49 6.75 7.70 -2.82
N TYR A 50 6.41 6.64 -2.11
CA TYR A 50 6.86 6.35 -0.75
C TYR A 50 7.49 4.95 -0.68
N ALA A 51 8.45 4.68 -1.56
CA ALA A 51 9.15 3.39 -1.55
C ALA A 51 9.93 3.24 -0.24
N LEU A 52 9.46 2.33 0.61
CA LEU A 52 10.18 1.93 1.82
C LEU A 52 11.09 0.71 1.58
N ASN A 53 10.96 0.07 0.43
CA ASN A 53 11.70 -1.15 0.08
C ASN A 53 13.21 -0.95 0.20
N GLY A 54 13.88 -1.89 0.87
CA GLY A 54 15.33 -1.85 1.07
C GLY A 54 15.80 -0.71 1.98
N THR A 55 14.95 -0.22 2.88
CA THR A 55 15.30 0.89 3.78
C THR A 55 15.39 0.43 5.23
N ASP A 56 16.38 0.99 5.94
CA ASP A 56 16.59 0.80 7.36
C ASP A 56 16.39 2.11 8.11
N TRP A 57 15.74 2.02 9.25
CA TRP A 57 15.34 3.13 10.10
C TRP A 57 15.76 2.88 11.54
N VAL A 58 16.12 3.95 12.23
CA VAL A 58 16.51 3.91 13.65
C VAL A 58 15.63 4.84 14.46
N ALA A 59 15.25 4.42 15.66
CA ALA A 59 14.49 5.26 16.58
C ALA A 59 15.35 6.44 17.03
N GLN A 60 14.82 7.66 16.90
CA GLN A 60 15.50 8.90 17.25
C GLN A 60 14.93 9.53 18.51
N SER A 61 13.63 9.65 18.60
CA SER A 61 12.91 10.23 19.73
C SER A 61 11.59 9.55 19.96
N ALA A 62 10.95 9.85 21.07
CA ALA A 62 9.59 9.41 21.35
C ALA A 62 8.78 10.54 21.97
N LYS A 63 7.45 10.45 21.88
CA LYS A 63 6.50 11.31 22.59
C LYS A 63 5.68 10.46 23.55
N ASN A 64 5.47 10.97 24.76
CA ASN A 64 4.59 10.35 25.72
C ASN A 64 3.11 10.65 25.42
N ALA A 65 2.17 10.11 26.20
CA ALA A 65 0.73 10.33 26.06
C ALA A 65 0.32 11.81 26.21
N SER A 66 1.14 12.66 26.84
CA SER A 66 0.91 14.10 26.94
C SER A 66 1.42 14.87 25.72
N GLY A 67 2.14 14.20 24.81
CA GLY A 67 2.75 14.79 23.63
C GLY A 67 4.15 15.40 23.88
N ASP A 68 4.68 15.23 25.10
CA ASP A 68 6.03 15.71 25.43
C ASP A 68 7.08 14.79 24.80
N GLU A 69 8.14 15.38 24.27
CA GLU A 69 9.28 14.63 23.74
C GLU A 69 10.10 14.01 24.89
N VAL A 70 10.35 12.72 24.77
CA VAL A 70 11.13 11.94 25.73
C VAL A 70 12.26 11.20 25.04
N ASP A 71 13.27 10.82 25.80
CA ASP A 71 14.36 9.99 25.27
C ASP A 71 13.84 8.57 24.97
N VAL A 72 14.22 8.03 23.82
CA VAL A 72 13.87 6.66 23.42
C VAL A 72 14.25 5.62 24.47
N ARG A 73 15.32 5.89 25.23
CA ARG A 73 15.76 5.03 26.35
C ARG A 73 14.74 4.93 27.49
N GLU A 74 13.91 5.95 27.68
CA GLU A 74 12.82 5.91 28.67
C GLU A 74 11.73 4.95 28.24
N VAL A 75 11.39 4.93 26.95
CA VAL A 75 10.41 4.03 26.37
C VAL A 75 10.80 2.57 26.60
N TYR A 76 12.08 2.25 26.39
CA TYR A 76 12.57 0.87 26.49
C TYR A 76 13.10 0.53 27.88
N GLN A 77 13.06 1.46 28.83
CA GLN A 77 13.61 1.30 30.19
C GLN A 77 15.05 0.83 30.21
N VAL A 78 15.83 1.20 29.20
CA VAL A 78 17.24 0.83 29.09
C VAL A 78 18.19 1.89 29.60
N ARG A 79 19.22 1.42 30.27
CA ARG A 79 20.27 2.28 30.82
C ARG A 79 21.42 2.56 29.86
N TYR A 80 21.48 1.85 28.72
CA TYR A 80 22.60 1.91 27.80
C TYR A 80 22.31 2.79 26.61
N ALA A 81 23.15 3.79 26.35
CA ALA A 81 22.96 4.80 25.32
C ALA A 81 22.96 4.30 23.87
N GLN A 82 23.40 3.08 23.64
CA GLN A 82 23.53 2.47 22.31
C GLN A 82 22.28 1.70 21.85
N TYR A 83 21.31 1.51 22.73
CA TYR A 83 20.05 0.87 22.36
C TYR A 83 19.15 1.87 21.65
N ARG A 84 18.89 1.60 20.41
CA ARG A 84 17.91 2.31 19.58
C ARG A 84 17.04 1.28 18.87
N GLY A 85 15.74 1.45 18.90
CA GLY A 85 14.85 0.60 18.11
C GLY A 85 15.21 0.66 16.62
N THR A 86 14.97 -0.41 15.91
CA THR A 86 15.20 -0.48 14.48
C THR A 86 13.92 -0.91 13.76
N LEU A 87 13.74 -0.39 12.56
CA LEU A 87 12.66 -0.76 11.66
C LEU A 87 13.25 -0.91 10.26
N SER A 88 13.10 -2.06 9.65
CA SER A 88 13.59 -2.33 8.30
C SER A 88 12.46 -2.82 7.39
N PHE A 89 12.57 -2.50 6.12
CA PHE A 89 11.65 -2.92 5.07
C PHE A 89 12.43 -3.59 3.96
N ASP A 90 12.04 -4.79 3.56
CA ASP A 90 12.67 -5.52 2.46
C ASP A 90 11.96 -5.30 1.11
N ASP A 91 12.55 -5.82 0.04
CA ASP A 91 12.01 -5.72 -1.32
C ASP A 91 10.75 -6.57 -1.54
N ALA A 92 10.47 -7.51 -0.65
CA ALA A 92 9.33 -8.43 -0.72
C ALA A 92 8.12 -7.95 0.09
N HIS A 93 8.10 -6.67 0.50
CA HIS A 93 7.06 -6.07 1.34
C HIS A 93 6.94 -6.67 2.74
N HIS A 94 8.04 -7.19 3.29
CA HIS A 94 8.09 -7.53 4.69
C HIS A 94 8.75 -6.41 5.48
N PHE A 95 8.42 -6.35 6.77
CA PHE A 95 9.08 -5.48 7.72
C PHE A 95 9.59 -6.27 8.92
N SER A 96 10.60 -5.69 9.58
CA SER A 96 11.10 -6.14 10.87
C SER A 96 11.22 -4.95 11.79
N LEU A 97 10.52 -4.98 12.91
CA LEU A 97 10.49 -3.93 13.93
C LEU A 97 11.07 -4.49 15.23
N TRP A 98 12.10 -3.85 15.74
CA TRP A 98 12.69 -4.16 17.04
C TRP A 98 12.63 -2.93 17.95
N LEU A 99 11.89 -3.02 19.04
CA LEU A 99 11.61 -1.89 19.94
C LEU A 99 12.17 -2.11 21.35
N GLN A 100 12.40 -3.34 21.76
CA GLN A 100 12.93 -3.65 23.07
C GLN A 100 14.36 -4.14 23.00
N PRO A 101 15.21 -3.75 23.95
CA PRO A 101 16.43 -4.50 24.22
C PRO A 101 15.99 -5.83 24.79
N GLY A 102 16.00 -6.87 23.93
CA GLY A 102 15.58 -8.17 24.37
C GLY A 102 16.41 -8.65 25.54
N ASP A 103 15.76 -9.25 26.52
CA ASP A 103 16.31 -10.48 27.03
C ASP A 103 16.35 -11.49 25.87
N ALA A 104 16.87 -12.67 26.04
CA ALA A 104 17.13 -13.63 24.96
C ALA A 104 15.93 -14.06 24.10
N SER A 105 14.73 -13.52 24.32
CA SER A 105 13.50 -13.78 23.54
C SER A 105 13.16 -12.71 22.53
N ASP A 106 14.00 -11.72 22.41
CA ASP A 106 13.99 -10.55 21.55
C ASP A 106 12.59 -9.94 21.24
N GLY A 107 12.50 -8.66 21.34
CA GLY A 107 11.29 -7.91 20.96
C GLY A 107 11.18 -7.64 19.47
N THR A 108 11.66 -8.54 18.59
CA THR A 108 11.54 -8.39 17.14
C THR A 108 10.15 -8.80 16.69
N HIS A 109 9.47 -7.92 16.00
CA HIS A 109 8.17 -8.15 15.40
C HIS A 109 8.31 -8.12 13.89
N THR A 110 7.83 -9.14 13.21
CA THR A 110 7.88 -9.27 11.75
C THR A 110 6.48 -9.34 11.16
N GLY A 111 6.39 -9.10 9.85
CA GLY A 111 5.14 -9.16 9.13
C GLY A 111 5.26 -8.57 7.73
N THR A 112 4.13 -8.28 7.13
CA THR A 112 4.03 -7.64 5.80
C THR A 112 3.50 -6.23 5.93
N TYR A 113 3.77 -5.38 4.92
CA TYR A 113 3.23 -4.02 4.90
C TYR A 113 2.72 -3.63 3.52
N GLU A 114 1.79 -2.68 3.52
CA GLU A 114 1.28 -2.00 2.32
C GLU A 114 1.26 -0.49 2.54
N ILE A 115 1.55 0.29 1.51
CA ILE A 115 1.45 1.75 1.57
C ILE A 115 0.02 2.17 1.25
N ALA A 116 -0.61 2.88 2.19
CA ALA A 116 -1.96 3.41 2.06
C ALA A 116 -1.97 4.92 2.36
N GLY A 117 -1.88 5.74 1.33
CA GLY A 117 -1.76 7.20 1.46
C GLY A 117 -0.46 7.60 2.18
N ASP A 118 -0.57 8.26 3.32
CA ASP A 118 0.52 8.72 4.16
C ASP A 118 0.92 7.74 5.29
N LYS A 119 0.61 6.45 5.13
CA LYS A 119 0.85 5.41 6.14
C LYS A 119 1.39 4.15 5.51
N ALA A 120 2.25 3.45 6.23
CA ALA A 120 2.51 2.03 6.02
C ALA A 120 1.55 1.24 6.95
N VAL A 121 0.68 0.44 6.37
CA VAL A 121 -0.21 -0.47 7.11
C VAL A 121 0.53 -1.78 7.28
N ALA A 122 0.94 -2.07 8.50
CA ALA A 122 1.70 -3.26 8.87
C ALA A 122 0.74 -4.35 9.37
N THR A 123 0.88 -5.55 8.83
CA THR A 123 0.20 -6.76 9.31
C THR A 123 1.26 -7.66 9.93
N PHE A 124 1.24 -7.79 11.25
CA PHE A 124 2.19 -8.62 12.00
C PHE A 124 1.93 -10.12 11.80
N ASP A 125 2.94 -10.92 11.96
CA ASP A 125 2.83 -12.40 11.91
C ASP A 125 1.90 -12.95 13.02
N SER A 126 1.65 -12.18 14.08
CA SER A 126 0.63 -12.47 15.10
C SER A 126 -0.81 -12.32 14.59
N GLY A 127 -1.01 -11.65 13.46
CA GLY A 127 -2.30 -11.28 12.89
C GLY A 127 -2.79 -9.90 13.30
N ASP A 128 -2.06 -9.19 14.17
CA ASP A 128 -2.38 -7.80 14.53
C ASP A 128 -2.09 -6.86 13.37
N VAL A 129 -2.82 -5.73 13.31
CA VAL A 129 -2.64 -4.71 12.28
C VAL A 129 -2.37 -3.36 12.95
N ALA A 130 -1.33 -2.67 12.48
CA ALA A 130 -1.01 -1.31 12.92
C ALA A 130 -0.77 -0.39 11.73
N ALA A 131 -0.97 0.90 11.94
CA ALA A 131 -0.62 1.93 10.96
C ALA A 131 0.63 2.67 11.45
N PHE A 132 1.62 2.80 10.58
CA PHE A 132 2.82 3.59 10.78
C PHE A 132 2.73 4.86 9.95
N PRO A 133 2.34 6.02 10.53
CA PRO A 133 2.30 7.30 9.83
C PRO A 133 3.66 7.66 9.23
N LEU A 134 3.66 8.17 8.00
CA LEU A 134 4.84 8.60 7.26
C LEU A 134 4.89 10.12 7.21
N VAL A 135 5.95 10.71 7.72
CA VAL A 135 6.21 12.15 7.56
C VAL A 135 6.98 12.35 6.25
N VAL A 136 6.31 12.93 5.28
CA VAL A 136 6.87 13.11 3.93
C VAL A 136 7.25 14.56 3.70
N ARG A 137 8.45 14.79 3.16
CA ARG A 137 8.92 16.10 2.72
C ARG A 137 9.55 15.96 1.34
N ASP A 138 9.18 16.82 0.41
CA ASP A 138 9.70 16.83 -0.97
C ASP A 138 9.59 15.47 -1.69
N GLY A 139 8.54 14.71 -1.37
CA GLY A 139 8.28 13.39 -1.96
C GLY A 139 9.11 12.25 -1.36
N GLN A 140 9.87 12.50 -0.30
CA GLN A 140 10.64 11.49 0.41
C GLN A 140 10.08 11.27 1.81
N VAL A 141 10.10 10.05 2.29
CA VAL A 141 9.78 9.73 3.67
C VAL A 141 10.96 10.15 4.54
N MET A 142 10.71 11.08 5.45
CA MET A 142 11.73 11.60 6.39
C MET A 142 11.66 10.93 7.74
N GLN A 143 10.45 10.54 8.17
CA GLN A 143 10.23 9.93 9.47
C GLN A 143 9.08 8.91 9.36
N ILE A 144 9.13 7.92 10.23
CA ILE A 144 8.07 6.94 10.42
C ILE A 144 7.71 6.96 11.92
N GLU A 145 6.43 7.07 12.21
CA GLU A 145 5.93 7.04 13.58
C GLU A 145 5.35 5.66 13.91
N VAL A 146 5.74 5.10 15.04
CA VAL A 146 5.26 3.79 15.53
C VAL A 146 4.71 3.95 16.93
N ALA A 147 3.44 3.61 17.12
CA ALA A 147 2.85 3.56 18.46
C ALA A 147 3.40 2.35 19.22
N TYR A 148 3.84 2.57 20.44
CA TYR A 148 4.34 1.55 21.35
C TYR A 148 3.92 1.87 22.79
N ASP A 149 3.04 1.07 23.38
CA ASP A 149 2.38 1.35 24.65
C ASP A 149 1.77 2.77 24.67
N ASP A 150 2.14 3.57 25.65
CA ASP A 150 1.70 4.96 25.79
C ASP A 150 2.60 5.98 25.07
N TYR A 151 3.47 5.52 24.16
CA TYR A 151 4.42 6.35 23.45
C TYR A 151 4.19 6.28 21.93
N VAL A 152 4.66 7.31 21.24
CA VAL A 152 4.85 7.32 19.81
C VAL A 152 6.34 7.47 19.52
N VAL A 153 6.95 6.44 18.98
CA VAL A 153 8.38 6.42 18.64
C VAL A 153 8.58 6.91 17.23
N THR A 154 9.47 7.87 17.06
CA THR A 154 9.83 8.43 15.76
C THR A 154 11.12 7.79 15.26
N PHE A 155 11.03 7.19 14.09
CA PHE A 155 12.14 6.59 13.36
C PHE A 155 12.63 7.54 12.26
N VAL A 156 13.93 7.60 12.07
CA VAL A 156 14.60 8.31 10.95
C VAL A 156 15.43 7.32 10.15
N GLN A 157 15.65 7.61 8.88
CA GLN A 157 16.44 6.72 8.03
C GLN A 157 17.86 6.55 8.57
N ALA A 158 18.35 5.33 8.64
CA ALA A 158 19.71 5.03 9.05
C ALA A 158 20.68 5.65 8.04
N GLN A 159 21.66 6.38 8.54
CA GLN A 159 22.76 6.88 7.70
C GLN A 159 23.75 5.73 7.46
N THR A 160 23.89 5.34 6.22
CA THR A 160 24.91 4.39 5.74
C THR A 160 26.28 5.05 5.66
#